data_6754963e411e9a75cd2ca7c6dd52e500
#
_entry.id   6754963e411e9a75cd2ca7c6dd52e500
#
_cell.length_a   1.000
_cell.length_b   1.000
_cell.length_c   1.000
_cell.angle_alpha   90.00
_cell.angle_beta   90.00
_cell.angle_gamma   90.00
#
_symmetry.space_group_name_H-M   'P 1'
#
loop_
_entity.id
_entity.type
_entity.pdbx_description
1 polymer ?
#
loop_
_entity_poly.entity_id
_entity_poly.type
_entity_poly.pdbx_seq_one_letter_code
_entity_poly.pdbx_strand_id
1 'polypeptide(L)'
;MLRSTTGVGDVIGVDQRFAEVGDGRREAEHGITAYADLEDALPRVDAVVIATPPASHAPLALKAIAAGKHVLVEKPMATTTAAARMLVDAAAAAGVVLMPGHTFEHNAAVHKLRDLVRGGHLGRLFYLDCARLNLGLYQSDVNVIFDLAPHDISISNFVLGATPTAVTVWGSRHVHPEHEDVAYLRLDYADLGVRSNIHVSWLDPRKVRRVTAVGSKKMVVYDDMADGERIRIYDKSAIPPDENAAPLSGVAYHLGDVVSPFVPFAEPLAVQDQHFVDCIASNSTPCVSGSSGLAVVQALECAQISLREQRPVALAEVAQRQAGSPAGLDATIAWTSVG
;
A
#
# COMPACT_ATOMS: atom_id res chain seq x y z
N MET A 1 -14.38 6.09 -13.27
CA MET A 1 -14.00 4.67 -13.40
C MET A 1 -15.12 3.75 -12.95
N LEU A 2 -15.61 3.79 -11.72
CA LEU A 2 -16.68 2.87 -11.26
C LEU A 2 -17.87 2.72 -12.21
N ARG A 3 -18.37 3.81 -12.81
CA ARG A 3 -19.47 3.76 -13.79
C ARG A 3 -19.18 2.94 -15.07
N SER A 4 -17.93 2.79 -15.43
CA SER A 4 -17.51 2.00 -16.60
C SER A 4 -17.11 0.57 -16.26
N THR A 5 -17.18 0.20 -14.98
CA THR A 5 -16.84 -1.14 -14.48
C THR A 5 -17.99 -2.09 -14.79
N THR A 6 -17.69 -3.24 -15.39
CA THR A 6 -18.72 -4.23 -15.75
C THR A 6 -19.37 -4.79 -14.48
N GLY A 7 -20.71 -4.86 -14.48
CA GLY A 7 -21.49 -5.36 -13.34
C GLY A 7 -21.84 -4.28 -12.30
N VAL A 8 -21.39 -3.03 -12.51
CA VAL A 8 -21.84 -1.88 -11.72
C VAL A 8 -23.13 -1.32 -12.31
N GLY A 9 -24.17 -1.20 -11.47
CA GLY A 9 -25.41 -0.52 -11.79
C GLY A 9 -25.32 0.98 -11.47
N ASP A 10 -26.11 1.42 -10.51
CA ASP A 10 -26.13 2.81 -10.09
C ASP A 10 -24.94 3.15 -9.18
N VAL A 11 -24.37 4.34 -9.36
CA VAL A 11 -23.33 4.91 -8.49
C VAL A 11 -23.95 6.07 -7.72
N ILE A 12 -23.83 6.00 -6.40
CA ILE A 12 -24.31 7.00 -5.45
C ILE A 12 -23.11 7.72 -4.84
N GLY A 13 -23.17 9.04 -4.74
CA GLY A 13 -22.17 9.86 -4.06
C GLY A 13 -22.56 10.14 -2.60
N VAL A 14 -21.60 10.08 -1.69
CA VAL A 14 -21.78 10.52 -0.29
C VAL A 14 -20.68 11.51 0.07
N ASP A 15 -21.08 12.73 0.50
CA ASP A 15 -20.14 13.75 0.94
C ASP A 15 -20.87 14.70 1.91
N GLN A 16 -20.28 14.95 3.08
CA GLN A 16 -20.84 15.85 4.12
C GLN A 16 -21.15 17.26 3.58
N ARG A 17 -20.43 17.73 2.57
CA ARG A 17 -20.69 19.01 1.91
C ARG A 17 -22.08 19.11 1.28
N PHE A 18 -22.74 18.00 1.05
CA PHE A 18 -24.12 17.99 0.54
C PHE A 18 -25.16 18.34 1.60
N ALA A 19 -24.82 18.33 2.90
CA ALA A 19 -25.71 18.73 4.00
C ALA A 19 -26.10 20.22 3.95
N GLU A 20 -25.28 21.09 3.38
CA GLU A 20 -25.51 22.54 3.33
C GLU A 20 -26.64 22.96 2.38
N VAL A 21 -27.25 22.03 1.68
CA VAL A 21 -28.16 22.32 0.58
C VAL A 21 -29.58 21.72 0.72
N GLY A 22 -29.97 21.36 1.89
CA GLY A 22 -31.39 21.43 2.30
C GLY A 22 -32.27 20.19 2.13
N ASP A 23 -31.99 19.18 1.32
CA ASP A 23 -32.84 17.98 1.17
C ASP A 23 -32.10 16.64 1.26
N GLY A 24 -30.79 16.67 1.53
CA GLY A 24 -29.96 15.46 1.69
C GLY A 24 -29.83 14.62 0.41
N ARG A 25 -30.51 14.99 -0.68
CA ARG A 25 -30.49 14.29 -1.96
C ARG A 25 -30.23 15.26 -3.10
N ARG A 26 -29.04 15.19 -3.72
CA ARG A 26 -28.69 16.01 -4.88
C ARG A 26 -28.16 15.21 -6.03
N GLU A 27 -28.50 15.67 -7.22
CA GLU A 27 -27.70 15.33 -8.40
C GLU A 27 -26.36 16.06 -8.32
N ALA A 28 -25.26 15.31 -8.15
CA ALA A 28 -23.93 15.85 -8.24
C ALA A 28 -23.63 16.31 -9.67
N GLU A 29 -22.61 17.16 -9.86
CA GLU A 29 -22.18 17.71 -11.17
C GLU A 29 -22.02 16.67 -12.29
N HIS A 30 -21.96 15.38 -11.96
CA HIS A 30 -21.84 14.28 -12.91
C HIS A 30 -23.12 13.43 -13.08
N GLY A 31 -24.28 13.92 -12.67
CA GLY A 31 -25.56 13.20 -12.77
C GLY A 31 -25.62 11.93 -11.92
N ILE A 32 -25.02 11.94 -10.71
CA ILE A 32 -25.15 10.90 -9.69
C ILE A 32 -26.03 11.38 -8.55
N THR A 33 -26.87 10.51 -8.01
CA THR A 33 -27.60 10.80 -6.79
C THR A 33 -26.61 10.94 -5.63
N ALA A 34 -26.73 11.97 -4.83
CA ALA A 34 -25.82 12.28 -3.73
C ALA A 34 -26.53 12.39 -2.39
N TYR A 35 -25.88 11.98 -1.32
CA TYR A 35 -26.33 12.01 0.06
C TYR A 35 -25.31 12.71 0.95
N ALA A 36 -25.78 13.35 2.01
CA ALA A 36 -24.88 13.92 3.01
C ALA A 36 -24.34 12.86 3.96
N ASP A 37 -25.15 11.89 4.32
CA ASP A 37 -24.83 10.85 5.28
C ASP A 37 -24.76 9.47 4.64
N LEU A 38 -23.79 8.66 5.11
CA LEU A 38 -23.59 7.29 4.64
C LEU A 38 -24.81 6.43 4.97
N GLU A 39 -25.42 6.59 6.13
CA GLU A 39 -26.54 5.83 6.62
C GLU A 39 -27.77 5.90 5.69
N ASP A 40 -27.98 7.05 5.03
CA ASP A 40 -29.07 7.23 4.08
C ASP A 40 -28.83 6.52 2.74
N ALA A 41 -27.55 6.32 2.37
CA ALA A 41 -27.15 5.65 1.16
C ALA A 41 -27.07 4.11 1.32
N LEU A 42 -26.68 3.61 2.51
CA LEU A 42 -26.45 2.18 2.75
C LEU A 42 -27.62 1.25 2.33
N PRO A 43 -28.92 1.57 2.53
CA PRO A 43 -30.00 0.68 2.09
C PRO A 43 -30.14 0.52 0.58
N ARG A 44 -29.42 1.35 -0.20
CA ARG A 44 -29.56 1.47 -1.66
C ARG A 44 -28.39 0.90 -2.46
N VAL A 45 -27.34 0.44 -1.76
CA VAL A 45 -26.11 -0.04 -2.39
C VAL A 45 -25.74 -1.43 -1.86
N ASP A 46 -25.01 -2.19 -2.66
CA ASP A 46 -24.47 -3.49 -2.28
C ASP A 46 -23.02 -3.37 -1.76
N ALA A 47 -22.31 -2.34 -2.18
CA ALA A 47 -20.93 -2.09 -1.85
C ALA A 47 -20.63 -0.60 -1.64
N VAL A 48 -19.59 -0.31 -0.86
CA VAL A 48 -19.14 1.05 -0.57
C VAL A 48 -17.67 1.19 -0.94
N VAL A 49 -17.32 2.27 -1.65
CA VAL A 49 -15.93 2.69 -1.88
C VAL A 49 -15.66 3.90 -0.99
N ILE A 50 -14.67 3.78 -0.10
CA ILE A 50 -14.29 4.82 0.86
C ILE A 50 -13.01 5.48 0.36
N ALA A 51 -13.11 6.77 -0.03
CA ALA A 51 -12.01 7.59 -0.52
C ALA A 51 -11.95 8.93 0.23
N THR A 52 -12.22 8.89 1.50
CA THR A 52 -12.20 10.03 2.44
C THR A 52 -10.79 10.16 3.07
N PRO A 53 -10.52 11.15 3.94
CA PRO A 53 -9.28 11.18 4.70
C PRO A 53 -9.06 9.94 5.59
N PRO A 54 -7.82 9.48 5.80
CA PRO A 54 -7.50 8.21 6.46
C PRO A 54 -8.13 8.01 7.85
N ALA A 55 -8.29 9.08 8.62
CA ALA A 55 -8.90 9.02 9.96
C ALA A 55 -10.36 8.53 9.95
N SER A 56 -11.08 8.73 8.85
CA SER A 56 -12.48 8.32 8.69
C SER A 56 -12.65 6.93 8.05
N HIS A 57 -11.60 6.33 7.52
CA HIS A 57 -11.68 5.04 6.82
C HIS A 57 -12.28 3.95 7.70
N ALA A 58 -11.69 3.69 8.86
CA ALA A 58 -12.14 2.61 9.73
C ALA A 58 -13.56 2.82 10.29
N PRO A 59 -13.95 4.01 10.81
CA PRO A 59 -15.32 4.23 11.25
C PRO A 59 -16.36 4.03 10.14
N LEU A 60 -16.11 4.55 8.94
CA LEU A 60 -17.04 4.40 7.80
C LEU A 60 -17.12 2.96 7.31
N ALA A 61 -15.97 2.28 7.23
CA ALA A 61 -15.92 0.88 6.82
C ALA A 61 -16.67 -0.02 7.81
N LEU A 62 -16.53 0.18 9.13
CA LEU A 62 -17.26 -0.57 10.14
C LEU A 62 -18.77 -0.38 10.02
N LYS A 63 -19.25 0.85 9.76
CA LYS A 63 -20.66 1.13 9.51
C LYS A 63 -21.19 0.37 8.29
N ALA A 64 -20.44 0.41 7.18
CA ALA A 64 -20.80 -0.32 5.97
C ALA A 64 -20.82 -1.83 6.18
N ILE A 65 -19.80 -2.39 6.83
CA ILE A 65 -19.72 -3.83 7.16
C ILE A 65 -20.88 -4.25 8.07
N ALA A 66 -21.20 -3.45 9.10
CA ALA A 66 -22.33 -3.73 10.01
C ALA A 66 -23.69 -3.71 9.28
N ALA A 67 -23.80 -2.96 8.19
CA ALA A 67 -24.96 -2.97 7.29
C ALA A 67 -24.90 -4.09 6.23
N GLY A 68 -23.94 -5.01 6.31
CA GLY A 68 -23.78 -6.13 5.38
C GLY A 68 -23.26 -5.71 4.00
N LYS A 69 -22.55 -4.59 3.88
CA LYS A 69 -22.04 -4.08 2.59
C LYS A 69 -20.60 -4.48 2.38
N HIS A 70 -20.25 -4.81 1.12
CA HIS A 70 -18.86 -5.00 0.71
C HIS A 70 -18.11 -3.67 0.71
N VAL A 71 -16.83 -3.69 1.04
CA VAL A 71 -16.04 -2.46 1.22
C VAL A 71 -14.73 -2.50 0.44
N LEU A 72 -14.53 -1.50 -0.42
CA LEU A 72 -13.24 -1.08 -0.95
C LEU A 72 -12.83 0.19 -0.19
N VAL A 73 -11.71 0.17 0.49
CA VAL A 73 -11.24 1.32 1.27
C VAL A 73 -9.86 1.78 0.80
N GLU A 74 -9.72 3.09 0.55
CA GLU A 74 -8.44 3.67 0.14
C GLU A 74 -7.33 3.46 1.18
N LYS A 75 -6.10 3.54 0.68
CA LYS A 75 -4.89 3.40 1.51
C LYS A 75 -4.65 4.66 2.38
N PRO A 76 -4.11 4.47 3.60
CA PRO A 76 -4.03 3.21 4.34
C PRO A 76 -5.42 2.79 4.84
N MET A 77 -5.69 1.48 4.89
CA MET A 77 -7.00 0.93 5.27
C MET A 77 -7.51 1.46 6.63
N ALA A 78 -6.58 1.75 7.54
CA ALA A 78 -6.81 2.34 8.84
C ALA A 78 -5.55 3.05 9.31
N THR A 79 -5.66 3.88 10.35
CA THR A 79 -4.53 4.61 10.93
C THR A 79 -3.80 3.82 12.03
N THR A 80 -4.41 2.76 12.56
CA THR A 80 -3.83 1.88 13.59
C THR A 80 -4.05 0.41 13.27
N THR A 81 -3.15 -0.44 13.73
CA THR A 81 -3.28 -1.89 13.60
C THR A 81 -4.53 -2.43 14.28
N ALA A 82 -4.91 -1.87 15.44
CA ALA A 82 -6.14 -2.26 16.13
C ALA A 82 -7.37 -2.03 15.26
N ALA A 83 -7.51 -0.84 14.68
CA ALA A 83 -8.62 -0.51 13.79
C ALA A 83 -8.61 -1.39 12.53
N ALA A 84 -7.44 -1.62 11.92
CA ALA A 84 -7.32 -2.50 10.77
C ALA A 84 -7.74 -3.94 11.09
N ARG A 85 -7.36 -4.46 12.26
CA ARG A 85 -7.77 -5.79 12.72
C ARG A 85 -9.27 -5.88 12.93
N MET A 86 -9.87 -4.85 13.59
CA MET A 86 -11.33 -4.79 13.76
C MET A 86 -12.07 -4.85 12.43
N LEU A 87 -11.55 -4.18 11.38
CA LEU A 87 -12.13 -4.25 10.03
C LEU A 87 -12.07 -5.66 9.45
N VAL A 88 -10.91 -6.31 9.57
CA VAL A 88 -10.71 -7.68 9.06
C VAL A 88 -11.65 -8.66 9.76
N ASP A 89 -11.71 -8.59 11.10
CA ASP A 89 -12.53 -9.49 11.91
C ASP A 89 -14.03 -9.24 11.66
N ALA A 90 -14.45 -7.98 11.58
CA ALA A 90 -15.84 -7.62 11.28
C ALA A 90 -16.27 -8.05 9.87
N ALA A 91 -15.42 -7.87 8.86
CA ALA A 91 -15.73 -8.30 7.51
C ALA A 91 -15.83 -9.81 7.39
N ALA A 92 -14.93 -10.55 8.06
CA ALA A 92 -14.99 -12.01 8.13
C ALA A 92 -16.29 -12.49 8.83
N ALA A 93 -16.67 -11.87 9.94
CA ALA A 93 -17.90 -12.21 10.66
C ALA A 93 -19.16 -11.91 9.86
N ALA A 94 -19.18 -10.82 9.09
CA ALA A 94 -20.30 -10.42 8.24
C ALA A 94 -20.34 -11.18 6.90
N GLY A 95 -19.30 -11.91 6.53
CA GLY A 95 -19.19 -12.58 5.23
C GLY A 95 -19.13 -11.63 4.04
N VAL A 96 -18.57 -10.43 4.23
CA VAL A 96 -18.44 -9.41 3.18
C VAL A 96 -17.00 -9.26 2.69
N VAL A 97 -16.85 -8.83 1.44
CA VAL A 97 -15.55 -8.52 0.86
C VAL A 97 -15.02 -7.23 1.49
N LEU A 98 -13.80 -7.29 2.04
CA LEU A 98 -13.01 -6.12 2.43
C LEU A 98 -11.73 -6.08 1.60
N MET A 99 -11.56 -5.05 0.78
CA MET A 99 -10.42 -4.84 -0.11
C MET A 99 -9.78 -3.48 0.13
N PRO A 100 -8.51 -3.42 0.53
CA PRO A 100 -7.76 -2.15 0.60
C PRO A 100 -7.33 -1.68 -0.79
N GLY A 101 -7.29 -0.37 -0.99
CA GLY A 101 -6.92 0.30 -2.24
C GLY A 101 -5.41 0.29 -2.52
N HIS A 102 -4.76 -0.86 -2.48
CA HIS A 102 -3.35 -0.99 -2.88
C HIS A 102 -3.25 -1.17 -4.40
N THR A 103 -3.57 -0.13 -5.13
CA THR A 103 -3.74 -0.10 -6.60
C THR A 103 -2.53 -0.64 -7.35
N PHE A 104 -1.30 -0.47 -6.83
CA PHE A 104 -0.09 -0.99 -7.48
C PHE A 104 -0.03 -2.52 -7.52
N GLU A 105 -0.72 -3.22 -6.64
CA GLU A 105 -0.83 -4.69 -6.71
C GLU A 105 -1.71 -5.16 -7.89
N HIS A 106 -2.44 -4.26 -8.56
CA HIS A 106 -3.17 -4.52 -9.79
C HIS A 106 -2.42 -4.07 -11.05
N ASN A 107 -1.18 -3.57 -10.91
CA ASN A 107 -0.35 -3.14 -12.03
C ASN A 107 0.34 -4.34 -12.69
N ALA A 108 0.15 -4.53 -14.00
CA ALA A 108 0.71 -5.65 -14.74
C ALA A 108 2.25 -5.72 -14.68
N ALA A 109 2.94 -4.56 -14.59
CA ALA A 109 4.39 -4.54 -14.44
C ALA A 109 4.85 -5.00 -13.05
N VAL A 110 4.08 -4.70 -11.99
CA VAL A 110 4.33 -5.20 -10.64
C VAL A 110 4.08 -6.72 -10.57
N HIS A 111 3.05 -7.24 -11.25
CA HIS A 111 2.86 -8.68 -11.42
C HIS A 111 4.05 -9.33 -12.13
N LYS A 112 4.55 -8.71 -13.20
CA LYS A 112 5.75 -9.21 -13.90
C LYS A 112 6.98 -9.23 -13.01
N LEU A 113 7.18 -8.19 -12.20
CA LEU A 113 8.27 -8.14 -11.21
C LEU A 113 8.14 -9.28 -10.19
N ARG A 114 6.94 -9.49 -9.64
CA ARG A 114 6.64 -10.61 -8.72
C ARG A 114 6.99 -11.96 -9.35
N ASP A 115 6.55 -12.19 -10.57
CA ASP A 115 6.76 -13.48 -11.26
C ASP A 115 8.25 -13.75 -11.51
N LEU A 116 9.02 -12.71 -11.85
CA LEU A 116 10.46 -12.81 -12.01
C LEU A 116 11.18 -13.12 -10.70
N VAL A 117 10.77 -12.48 -9.59
CA VAL A 117 11.35 -12.70 -8.27
C VAL A 117 10.99 -14.09 -7.74
N ARG A 118 9.69 -14.43 -7.69
CA ARG A 118 9.21 -15.69 -7.12
C ARG A 118 9.54 -16.90 -8.01
N GLY A 119 9.64 -16.70 -9.33
CA GLY A 119 10.06 -17.73 -10.27
C GLY A 119 11.56 -18.03 -10.23
N GLY A 120 12.34 -17.38 -9.36
CA GLY A 120 13.77 -17.63 -9.20
C GLY A 120 14.63 -17.13 -10.37
N HIS A 121 14.08 -16.32 -11.29
CA HIS A 121 14.79 -15.83 -12.47
C HIS A 121 15.99 -14.94 -12.11
N LEU A 122 15.98 -14.33 -10.92
CA LEU A 122 17.06 -13.47 -10.42
C LEU A 122 18.15 -14.29 -9.66
N GLY A 123 17.96 -15.59 -9.45
CA GLY A 123 18.75 -16.37 -8.52
C GLY A 123 18.35 -16.08 -7.07
N ARG A 124 19.31 -16.14 -6.12
CA ARG A 124 19.06 -15.71 -4.73
C ARG A 124 18.85 -14.20 -4.72
N LEU A 125 17.70 -13.77 -4.26
CA LEU A 125 17.41 -12.33 -4.11
C LEU A 125 18.25 -11.78 -2.94
N PHE A 126 18.91 -10.63 -3.17
CA PHE A 126 19.70 -9.95 -2.16
C PHE A 126 18.88 -8.90 -1.43
N TYR A 127 18.23 -8.02 -2.17
CA TYR A 127 17.38 -6.95 -1.61
C TYR A 127 16.44 -6.37 -2.66
N LEU A 128 15.45 -5.62 -2.17
CA LEU A 128 14.65 -4.67 -2.94
C LEU A 128 15.06 -3.25 -2.56
N ASP A 129 15.03 -2.34 -3.54
CA ASP A 129 15.22 -0.90 -3.35
C ASP A 129 14.07 -0.16 -4.02
N CYS A 130 13.28 0.57 -3.24
CA CYS A 130 12.10 1.31 -3.68
C CYS A 130 12.34 2.81 -3.51
N ALA A 131 11.95 3.59 -4.50
CA ALA A 131 12.00 5.05 -4.44
C ALA A 131 10.68 5.65 -4.93
N ARG A 132 10.07 6.50 -4.09
CA ARG A 132 8.85 7.23 -4.39
C ARG A 132 9.02 8.68 -3.98
N LEU A 133 9.41 9.48 -4.96
CA LEU A 133 9.92 10.83 -4.77
C LEU A 133 9.17 11.80 -5.68
N ASN A 134 8.94 13.00 -5.21
CA ASN A 134 8.46 14.13 -6.01
C ASN A 134 8.62 15.44 -5.23
N LEU A 135 8.50 16.58 -5.93
CA LEU A 135 8.13 17.82 -5.27
C LEU A 135 6.62 17.78 -5.10
N GLY A 136 6.19 17.23 -3.96
CA GLY A 136 4.81 16.82 -3.72
C GLY A 136 3.93 17.90 -3.11
N LEU A 137 2.64 17.58 -3.02
CA LEU A 137 1.72 18.34 -2.19
C LEU A 137 1.89 17.87 -0.75
N TYR A 138 2.31 18.76 0.12
CA TYR A 138 2.42 18.51 1.54
C TYR A 138 1.03 18.25 2.13
N GLN A 139 0.90 17.15 2.84
CA GLN A 139 -0.32 16.84 3.58
C GLN A 139 -0.26 17.49 4.95
N SER A 140 -1.41 17.98 5.43
CA SER A 140 -1.50 18.62 6.74
C SER A 140 -1.77 17.64 7.88
N ASP A 141 -2.22 16.44 7.54
CA ASP A 141 -2.74 15.44 8.48
C ASP A 141 -1.84 14.20 8.63
N VAL A 142 -0.87 14.02 7.73
CA VAL A 142 0.06 12.87 7.76
C VAL A 142 1.46 13.29 7.33
N ASN A 143 2.48 12.52 7.74
CA ASN A 143 3.84 12.68 7.23
C ASN A 143 4.05 11.89 5.91
N VAL A 144 5.20 12.10 5.27
CA VAL A 144 5.57 11.47 3.99
C VAL A 144 5.53 9.92 4.05
N ILE A 145 5.77 9.34 5.23
CA ILE A 145 5.74 7.89 5.41
C ILE A 145 4.32 7.36 5.21
N PHE A 146 3.32 7.96 5.88
CA PHE A 146 1.91 7.54 5.79
C PHE A 146 1.29 7.82 4.42
N ASP A 147 1.75 8.88 3.74
CA ASP A 147 1.25 9.19 2.40
C ASP A 147 1.84 8.26 1.34
N LEU A 148 3.17 8.11 1.29
CA LEU A 148 3.85 7.47 0.16
C LEU A 148 4.25 6.01 0.41
N ALA A 149 4.75 5.69 1.62
CA ALA A 149 5.30 4.36 1.89
C ALA A 149 4.29 3.20 1.86
N PRO A 150 2.96 3.37 2.09
CA PRO A 150 1.99 2.27 1.97
C PRO A 150 2.07 1.54 0.64
N HIS A 151 2.32 2.27 -0.45
CA HIS A 151 2.44 1.67 -1.79
C HIS A 151 3.66 0.76 -1.91
N ASP A 152 4.82 1.21 -1.43
CA ASP A 152 6.07 0.45 -1.59
C ASP A 152 6.19 -0.68 -0.57
N ILE A 153 5.57 -0.54 0.62
CA ILE A 153 5.38 -1.63 1.58
C ILE A 153 4.51 -2.73 0.96
N SER A 154 3.37 -2.35 0.38
CA SER A 154 2.44 -3.26 -0.29
C SER A 154 3.12 -3.98 -1.47
N ILE A 155 3.81 -3.24 -2.36
CA ILE A 155 4.57 -3.83 -3.47
C ILE A 155 5.62 -4.82 -2.95
N SER A 156 6.39 -4.46 -1.91
CA SER A 156 7.41 -5.33 -1.33
C SER A 156 6.81 -6.62 -0.79
N ASN A 157 5.73 -6.53 -0.01
CA ASN A 157 5.00 -7.69 0.52
C ASN A 157 4.46 -8.57 -0.62
N PHE A 158 3.85 -7.95 -1.63
CA PHE A 158 3.28 -8.64 -2.80
C PHE A 158 4.37 -9.34 -3.63
N VAL A 159 5.47 -8.67 -3.93
CA VAL A 159 6.58 -9.22 -4.73
C VAL A 159 7.28 -10.36 -4.00
N LEU A 160 7.53 -10.22 -2.70
CA LEU A 160 8.20 -11.24 -1.89
C LEU A 160 7.28 -12.39 -1.46
N GLY A 161 5.96 -12.14 -1.37
CA GLY A 161 5.01 -13.11 -0.83
C GLY A 161 5.12 -13.32 0.66
N ALA A 162 5.57 -12.32 1.38
CA ALA A 162 5.82 -12.35 2.81
C ALA A 162 5.49 -11.00 3.44
N THR A 163 5.34 -10.97 4.75
CA THR A 163 5.27 -9.75 5.55
C THR A 163 6.62 -9.51 6.23
N PRO A 164 7.04 -8.25 6.44
CA PRO A 164 8.28 -7.98 7.16
C PRO A 164 8.19 -8.44 8.62
N THR A 165 9.31 -8.81 9.18
CA THR A 165 9.42 -9.16 10.61
C THR A 165 9.75 -7.95 11.48
N ALA A 166 10.44 -6.94 10.91
CA ALA A 166 10.78 -5.71 11.60
C ALA A 166 10.89 -4.53 10.62
N VAL A 167 10.74 -3.33 11.16
CA VAL A 167 10.88 -2.06 10.44
C VAL A 167 11.85 -1.15 11.17
N THR A 168 12.75 -0.51 10.40
CA THR A 168 13.64 0.56 10.89
C THR A 168 13.43 1.79 10.03
N VAL A 169 13.36 2.97 10.65
CA VAL A 169 13.11 4.22 9.93
C VAL A 169 14.11 5.29 10.36
N TRP A 170 14.55 6.06 9.39
CA TRP A 170 15.14 7.37 9.56
C TRP A 170 14.31 8.40 8.77
N GLY A 171 14.04 9.56 9.33
CA GLY A 171 13.29 10.64 8.69
C GLY A 171 13.76 12.00 9.15
N SER A 172 13.46 13.02 8.34
CA SER A 172 13.81 14.42 8.64
C SER A 172 12.71 15.36 8.18
N ARG A 173 12.66 16.53 8.85
CA ARG A 173 11.74 17.64 8.62
C ARG A 173 12.53 18.82 8.11
N HIS A 174 12.15 19.37 6.97
CA HIS A 174 12.82 20.51 6.37
C HIS A 174 11.86 21.69 6.14
N VAL A 175 10.66 21.43 5.69
CA VAL A 175 9.68 22.43 5.31
C VAL A 175 8.51 22.46 6.30
N HIS A 176 7.97 21.28 6.66
CA HIS A 176 6.87 21.23 7.64
C HIS A 176 7.43 21.07 9.06
N PRO A 177 6.94 21.86 10.05
CA PRO A 177 7.49 21.82 11.42
C PRO A 177 7.20 20.51 12.16
N GLU A 178 6.09 19.84 11.83
CA GLU A 178 5.59 18.68 12.58
C GLU A 178 5.70 17.34 11.82
N HIS A 179 5.79 17.38 10.49
CA HIS A 179 5.78 16.19 9.65
C HIS A 179 7.09 16.00 8.90
N GLU A 180 7.59 14.77 8.89
CA GLU A 180 8.72 14.39 8.06
C GLU A 180 8.35 14.51 6.59
N ASP A 181 9.22 15.17 5.82
CA ASP A 181 9.09 15.37 4.38
C ASP A 181 10.04 14.49 3.56
N VAL A 182 11.02 13.87 4.23
CA VAL A 182 11.92 12.85 3.68
C VAL A 182 12.06 11.72 4.69
N ALA A 183 11.97 10.46 4.22
CA ALA A 183 12.22 9.30 5.07
C ALA A 183 12.81 8.12 4.28
N TYR A 184 13.59 7.31 5.01
CA TYR A 184 14.13 6.04 4.58
C TYR A 184 13.65 4.95 5.52
N LEU A 185 13.02 3.91 4.96
CA LEU A 185 12.56 2.76 5.72
C LEU A 185 13.37 1.53 5.29
N ARG A 186 13.67 0.66 6.24
CA ARG A 186 14.17 -0.69 5.99
C ARG A 186 13.16 -1.67 6.55
N LEU A 187 12.68 -2.56 5.70
CA LEU A 187 11.83 -3.69 6.05
C LEU A 187 12.68 -4.94 6.05
N ASP A 188 12.76 -5.65 7.17
CA ASP A 188 13.48 -6.91 7.29
C ASP A 188 12.51 -8.08 7.08
N TYR A 189 12.75 -8.93 6.09
CA TYR A 189 12.05 -10.18 5.82
C TYR A 189 12.96 -11.33 6.26
N ALA A 190 13.03 -11.56 7.58
CA ALA A 190 14.03 -12.46 8.18
C ALA A 190 13.94 -13.89 7.65
N ASP A 191 12.73 -14.41 7.46
CA ASP A 191 12.51 -15.78 6.98
C ASP A 191 13.03 -16.00 5.53
N LEU A 192 13.11 -14.93 4.75
CA LEU A 192 13.65 -14.94 3.40
C LEU A 192 15.13 -14.53 3.34
N GLY A 193 15.67 -14.00 4.43
CA GLY A 193 16.99 -13.37 4.45
C GLY A 193 17.11 -12.14 3.53
N VAL A 194 15.98 -11.47 3.25
CA VAL A 194 15.88 -10.34 2.31
C VAL A 194 15.50 -9.06 3.04
N ARG A 195 15.96 -7.93 2.52
CA ARG A 195 15.56 -6.59 2.97
C ARG A 195 14.94 -5.81 1.83
N SER A 196 13.95 -4.98 2.16
CA SER A 196 13.46 -3.93 1.27
C SER A 196 13.79 -2.57 1.85
N ASN A 197 14.51 -1.75 1.09
CA ASN A 197 14.77 -0.35 1.44
C ASN A 197 13.77 0.51 0.68
N ILE A 198 13.16 1.49 1.35
CA ILE A 198 12.16 2.37 0.78
C ILE A 198 12.59 3.82 1.06
N HIS A 199 12.79 4.59 0.00
CA HIS A 199 13.00 6.04 0.08
C HIS A 199 11.73 6.76 -0.35
N VAL A 200 11.17 7.56 0.54
CA VAL A 200 10.00 8.42 0.27
C VAL A 200 10.36 9.88 0.51
N SER A 201 9.94 10.77 -0.38
CA SER A 201 10.20 12.20 -0.25
C SER A 201 9.14 13.04 -0.96
N TRP A 202 8.69 14.11 -0.29
CA TRP A 202 7.96 15.21 -0.92
C TRP A 202 8.90 16.32 -1.44
N LEU A 203 10.19 16.19 -1.18
CA LEU A 203 11.21 17.22 -1.45
C LEU A 203 12.28 16.66 -2.40
N ASP A 204 11.87 16.36 -3.63
CA ASP A 204 12.76 15.88 -4.70
C ASP A 204 12.39 16.58 -6.02
N PRO A 205 13.36 17.04 -6.81
CA PRO A 205 13.09 17.77 -8.07
C PRO A 205 12.47 16.90 -9.15
N ARG A 206 12.51 15.58 -9.01
CA ARG A 206 11.97 14.62 -9.99
C ARG A 206 10.90 13.72 -9.38
N LYS A 207 9.86 13.47 -10.16
CA LYS A 207 8.91 12.42 -9.84
C LYS A 207 9.54 11.06 -10.15
N VAL A 208 9.76 10.24 -9.11
CA VAL A 208 10.32 8.89 -9.21
C VAL A 208 9.35 7.90 -8.59
N ARG A 209 9.08 6.79 -9.28
CA ARG A 209 8.34 5.64 -8.77
C ARG A 209 9.01 4.38 -9.28
N ARG A 210 9.98 3.88 -8.55
CA ARG A 210 10.87 2.81 -9.00
C ARG A 210 11.03 1.73 -7.94
N VAL A 211 11.07 0.48 -8.40
CA VAL A 211 11.47 -0.66 -7.58
C VAL A 211 12.59 -1.40 -8.31
N THR A 212 13.71 -1.60 -7.63
CA THR A 212 14.85 -2.38 -8.11
C THR A 212 14.95 -3.65 -7.31
N ALA A 213 14.91 -4.80 -7.98
CA ALA A 213 15.17 -6.11 -7.38
C ALA A 213 16.57 -6.58 -7.79
N VAL A 214 17.43 -6.84 -6.81
CA VAL A 214 18.82 -7.24 -7.03
C VAL A 214 19.01 -8.69 -6.58
N GLY A 215 19.36 -9.54 -7.52
CA GLY A 215 19.61 -10.95 -7.29
C GLY A 215 21.02 -11.40 -7.68
N SER A 216 21.35 -12.65 -7.34
CA SER A 216 22.69 -13.19 -7.59
C SER A 216 22.98 -13.53 -9.05
N LYS A 217 21.95 -13.58 -9.92
CA LYS A 217 22.10 -13.86 -11.35
C LYS A 217 21.70 -12.68 -12.21
N LYS A 218 20.59 -12.00 -11.86
CA LYS A 218 20.02 -10.89 -12.64
C LYS A 218 19.49 -9.81 -11.71
N MET A 219 19.28 -8.62 -12.28
CA MET A 219 18.63 -7.51 -11.64
C MET A 219 17.42 -7.06 -12.46
N VAL A 220 16.40 -6.54 -11.82
CA VAL A 220 15.21 -6.00 -12.49
C VAL A 220 14.90 -4.63 -11.96
N VAL A 221 14.60 -3.71 -12.86
CA VAL A 221 14.07 -2.39 -12.52
C VAL A 221 12.64 -2.30 -13.03
N TYR A 222 11.71 -2.04 -12.15
CA TYR A 222 10.38 -1.51 -12.45
C TYR A 222 10.40 0.00 -12.30
N ASP A 223 9.99 0.72 -13.32
CA ASP A 223 9.87 2.17 -13.34
C ASP A 223 8.46 2.55 -13.84
N ASP A 224 7.60 3.03 -12.91
CA ASP A 224 6.23 3.42 -13.24
C ASP A 224 6.14 4.70 -14.09
N MET A 225 7.23 5.49 -14.08
CA MET A 225 7.30 6.73 -14.85
C MET A 225 7.80 6.53 -16.29
N ALA A 226 8.25 5.32 -16.64
CA ALA A 226 8.75 5.03 -17.98
C ALA A 226 7.60 4.82 -18.97
N ASP A 227 7.70 5.47 -20.12
CA ASP A 227 6.80 5.26 -21.24
C ASP A 227 7.16 3.96 -21.99
N GLY A 228 6.31 2.93 -21.85
CA GLY A 228 6.43 1.67 -22.58
C GLY A 228 7.38 0.63 -21.95
N GLU A 229 8.56 1.00 -21.50
CA GLU A 229 9.57 0.07 -20.97
C GLU A 229 9.57 0.02 -19.43
N ARG A 230 8.44 -0.28 -18.83
CA ARG A 230 8.28 -0.25 -17.36
C ARG A 230 9.06 -1.32 -16.62
N ILE A 231 9.46 -2.41 -17.28
CA ILE A 231 10.31 -3.46 -16.74
C ILE A 231 11.57 -3.57 -17.58
N ARG A 232 12.73 -3.49 -16.93
CA ARG A 232 14.03 -3.79 -17.54
C ARG A 232 14.73 -4.87 -16.74
N ILE A 233 15.09 -5.96 -17.43
CA ILE A 233 15.81 -7.09 -16.87
C ILE A 233 17.25 -6.97 -17.31
N TYR A 234 18.16 -6.83 -16.36
CA TYR A 234 19.58 -6.74 -16.56
C TYR A 234 20.21 -8.11 -16.31
N ASP A 235 20.79 -8.71 -17.33
CA ASP A 235 21.60 -9.95 -17.20
C ASP A 235 22.99 -9.57 -16.69
N LYS A 236 23.02 -9.06 -15.46
CA LYS A 236 24.23 -8.58 -14.79
C LYS A 236 24.24 -9.07 -13.35
N SER A 237 25.41 -9.49 -12.88
CA SER A 237 25.62 -9.89 -11.50
C SER A 237 27.05 -9.74 -11.05
N ALA A 238 27.25 -9.70 -9.72
CA ALA A 238 28.53 -9.87 -9.08
C ALA A 238 28.62 -11.31 -8.58
N ILE A 239 29.68 -12.02 -8.97
CA ILE A 239 29.94 -13.42 -8.61
C ILE A 239 30.90 -13.38 -7.41
N PRO A 240 30.49 -13.91 -6.23
CA PRO A 240 31.38 -14.00 -5.08
C PRO A 240 32.64 -14.81 -5.46
N PRO A 241 33.80 -14.53 -4.86
CA PRO A 241 34.95 -15.41 -4.98
C PRO A 241 34.58 -16.83 -4.57
N ASP A 242 35.14 -17.83 -5.24
CA ASP A 242 35.03 -19.22 -4.80
C ASP A 242 35.58 -19.32 -3.36
N GLU A 243 34.87 -19.99 -2.47
CA GLU A 243 35.30 -20.19 -1.08
C GLU A 243 36.67 -20.89 -0.99
N ASN A 244 37.06 -21.62 -2.04
CA ASN A 244 38.35 -22.29 -2.17
C ASN A 244 39.40 -21.49 -2.98
N ALA A 245 39.02 -20.29 -3.45
CA ALA A 245 39.95 -19.45 -4.22
C ALA A 245 40.97 -18.76 -3.29
N ALA A 246 42.13 -18.42 -3.85
CA ALA A 246 43.17 -17.71 -3.11
C ALA A 246 42.59 -16.39 -2.51
N PRO A 247 43.05 -15.96 -1.32
CA PRO A 247 42.51 -14.81 -0.58
C PRO A 247 42.51 -13.47 -1.34
N LEU A 248 43.17 -13.40 -2.49
CA LEU A 248 43.29 -12.22 -3.35
C LEU A 248 42.46 -12.32 -4.64
N SER A 249 41.64 -13.36 -4.84
CA SER A 249 40.75 -13.44 -5.97
C SER A 249 39.64 -12.43 -5.83
N GLY A 250 39.62 -11.42 -6.71
CA GLY A 250 38.64 -10.35 -6.72
C GLY A 250 37.23 -10.85 -7.10
N VAL A 251 36.21 -10.04 -6.81
CA VAL A 251 34.84 -10.27 -7.28
C VAL A 251 34.83 -10.29 -8.81
N ALA A 252 34.31 -11.37 -9.38
CA ALA A 252 34.06 -11.45 -10.81
C ALA A 252 32.68 -10.83 -11.15
N TYR A 253 32.58 -10.27 -12.36
CA TYR A 253 31.35 -9.65 -12.84
C TYR A 253 30.84 -10.39 -14.07
N HIS A 254 29.56 -10.68 -14.07
CA HIS A 254 28.83 -11.11 -15.27
C HIS A 254 28.16 -9.89 -15.89
N LEU A 255 28.40 -9.65 -17.16
CA LEU A 255 27.82 -8.56 -17.95
C LEU A 255 27.17 -9.17 -19.20
N GLY A 256 25.87 -9.11 -19.28
CA GLY A 256 25.05 -9.56 -20.39
C GLY A 256 24.06 -8.49 -20.85
N ASP A 257 23.03 -8.94 -21.52
CA ASP A 257 22.04 -8.10 -22.18
C ASP A 257 21.12 -7.36 -21.20
N VAL A 258 20.46 -6.31 -21.70
CA VAL A 258 19.31 -5.68 -21.06
C VAL A 258 18.07 -5.98 -21.90
N VAL A 259 17.06 -6.60 -21.29
CA VAL A 259 15.82 -6.98 -21.97
C VAL A 259 14.67 -6.22 -21.35
N SER A 260 13.88 -5.54 -22.18
CA SER A 260 12.62 -4.92 -21.78
C SER A 260 11.46 -5.77 -22.33
N PRO A 261 10.83 -6.64 -21.53
CA PRO A 261 9.70 -7.44 -21.99
C PRO A 261 8.48 -6.53 -22.19
N PHE A 262 7.69 -6.83 -23.22
CA PHE A 262 6.41 -6.18 -23.38
C PHE A 262 5.47 -6.53 -22.20
N VAL A 263 4.94 -5.50 -21.56
CA VAL A 263 3.91 -5.63 -20.52
C VAL A 263 2.70 -4.83 -20.97
N PRO A 264 1.56 -5.48 -21.24
CA PRO A 264 0.36 -4.77 -21.66
C PRO A 264 -0.09 -3.81 -20.55
N PHE A 265 -0.36 -2.57 -20.91
CA PHE A 265 -0.84 -1.58 -19.97
C PHE A 265 -2.35 -1.64 -19.86
N ALA A 266 -2.85 -1.77 -18.64
CA ALA A 266 -4.22 -1.45 -18.26
C ALA A 266 -4.14 -0.49 -17.07
N GLU A 267 -5.07 0.46 -16.98
CA GLU A 267 -5.11 1.40 -15.86
C GLU A 267 -5.33 0.65 -14.55
N PRO A 268 -4.35 0.66 -13.61
CA PRO A 268 -4.42 -0.19 -12.41
C PRO A 268 -5.66 0.06 -11.54
N LEU A 269 -6.15 1.30 -11.48
CA LEU A 269 -7.36 1.63 -10.74
C LEU A 269 -8.60 0.99 -11.39
N ALA A 270 -8.68 0.94 -12.71
CA ALA A 270 -9.78 0.27 -13.40
C ALA A 270 -9.75 -1.25 -13.20
N VAL A 271 -8.53 -1.84 -13.18
CA VAL A 271 -8.34 -3.27 -12.86
C VAL A 271 -8.75 -3.57 -11.42
N GLN A 272 -8.37 -2.70 -10.47
CA GLN A 272 -8.77 -2.80 -9.06
C GLN A 272 -10.28 -2.78 -8.90
N ASP A 273 -10.95 -1.79 -9.51
CA ASP A 273 -12.40 -1.64 -9.41
C ASP A 273 -13.13 -2.86 -9.98
N GLN A 274 -12.69 -3.36 -11.15
CA GLN A 274 -13.27 -4.56 -11.74
C GLN A 274 -13.04 -5.79 -10.86
N HIS A 275 -11.82 -5.95 -10.35
CA HIS A 275 -11.50 -7.08 -9.45
C HIS A 275 -12.37 -7.07 -8.18
N PHE A 276 -12.65 -5.90 -7.61
CA PHE A 276 -13.54 -5.77 -6.46
C PHE A 276 -14.96 -6.28 -6.79
N VAL A 277 -15.52 -5.85 -7.92
CA VAL A 277 -16.84 -6.28 -8.38
C VAL A 277 -16.86 -7.78 -8.69
N ASP A 278 -15.83 -8.30 -9.34
CA ASP A 278 -15.71 -9.73 -9.65
C ASP A 278 -15.64 -10.59 -8.38
N CYS A 279 -14.92 -10.12 -7.34
CA CYS A 279 -14.86 -10.79 -6.04
C CYS A 279 -16.22 -10.83 -5.34
N ILE A 280 -17.00 -9.75 -5.43
CA ILE A 280 -18.38 -9.72 -4.89
C ILE A 280 -19.25 -10.72 -5.65
N ALA A 281 -19.24 -10.68 -6.97
CA ALA A 281 -20.08 -11.54 -7.82
C ALA A 281 -19.76 -13.05 -7.63
N SER A 282 -18.49 -13.39 -7.42
CA SER A 282 -18.04 -14.77 -7.26
C SER A 282 -17.90 -15.22 -5.82
N ASN A 283 -18.16 -14.34 -4.86
CA ASN A 283 -17.92 -14.55 -3.43
C ASN A 283 -16.50 -15.06 -3.14
N SER A 284 -15.50 -14.47 -3.81
CA SER A 284 -14.09 -14.85 -3.70
C SER A 284 -13.28 -13.84 -2.88
N THR A 285 -12.19 -14.32 -2.29
CA THR A 285 -11.26 -13.44 -1.56
C THR A 285 -10.45 -12.61 -2.56
N PRO A 286 -10.38 -11.27 -2.40
CA PRO A 286 -9.54 -10.43 -3.22
C PRO A 286 -8.06 -10.80 -3.12
N CYS A 287 -7.32 -10.62 -4.24
CA CYS A 287 -5.85 -10.76 -4.22
C CYS A 287 -5.20 -9.75 -3.28
N VAL A 288 -5.80 -8.56 -3.15
CA VAL A 288 -5.48 -7.55 -2.13
C VAL A 288 -6.51 -7.68 -1.02
N SER A 289 -6.26 -8.56 -0.06
CA SER A 289 -7.19 -8.87 1.01
C SER A 289 -7.10 -7.90 2.20
N GLY A 290 -8.12 -7.88 3.04
CA GLY A 290 -8.08 -7.13 4.31
C GLY A 290 -6.86 -7.51 5.17
N SER A 291 -6.42 -8.78 5.16
CA SER A 291 -5.22 -9.20 5.89
C SER A 291 -3.93 -8.66 5.28
N SER A 292 -3.82 -8.52 3.95
CA SER A 292 -2.66 -7.83 3.34
C SER A 292 -2.63 -6.35 3.70
N GLY A 293 -3.79 -5.68 3.73
CA GLY A 293 -3.91 -4.30 4.21
C GLY A 293 -3.53 -4.14 5.68
N LEU A 294 -3.95 -5.07 6.54
CA LEU A 294 -3.53 -5.11 7.94
C LEU A 294 -2.01 -5.18 8.08
N ALA A 295 -1.33 -6.02 7.29
CA ALA A 295 0.14 -6.13 7.33
C ALA A 295 0.83 -4.80 6.93
N VAL A 296 0.27 -4.06 5.98
CA VAL A 296 0.78 -2.72 5.62
C VAL A 296 0.59 -1.74 6.77
N VAL A 297 -0.60 -1.71 7.41
CA VAL A 297 -0.86 -0.82 8.57
C VAL A 297 0.05 -1.17 9.75
N GLN A 298 0.31 -2.45 10.02
CA GLN A 298 1.27 -2.87 11.04
C GLN A 298 2.68 -2.35 10.76
N ALA A 299 3.13 -2.45 9.51
CA ALA A 299 4.45 -1.93 9.13
C ALA A 299 4.53 -0.40 9.27
N LEU A 300 3.45 0.33 8.97
CA LEU A 300 3.37 1.78 9.16
C LEU A 300 3.40 2.16 10.65
N GLU A 301 2.71 1.44 11.50
CA GLU A 301 2.73 1.68 12.96
C GLU A 301 4.11 1.38 13.54
N CYS A 302 4.77 0.27 13.11
CA CYS A 302 6.17 0.01 13.43
C CYS A 302 7.08 1.13 12.96
N ALA A 303 6.85 1.67 11.77
CA ALA A 303 7.63 2.77 11.21
C ALA A 303 7.53 4.03 12.08
N GLN A 304 6.36 4.38 12.58
CA GLN A 304 6.18 5.51 13.50
C GLN A 304 6.89 5.29 14.84
N ILE A 305 6.80 4.11 15.40
CA ILE A 305 7.49 3.78 16.64
C ILE A 305 9.00 3.85 16.42
N SER A 306 9.50 3.25 15.32
CA SER A 306 10.92 3.27 14.97
C SER A 306 11.46 4.69 14.78
N LEU A 307 10.69 5.56 14.13
CA LEU A 307 11.04 6.96 13.94
C LEU A 307 11.19 7.71 15.27
N ARG A 308 10.28 7.48 16.23
CA ARG A 308 10.30 8.07 17.55
C ARG A 308 11.43 7.52 18.43
N GLU A 309 11.57 6.19 18.44
CA GLU A 309 12.44 5.49 19.37
C GLU A 309 13.84 5.25 18.80
N GLN A 310 14.07 5.59 17.53
CA GLN A 310 15.35 5.46 16.79
C GLN A 310 15.96 4.06 16.92
N ARG A 311 15.12 3.01 16.81
CA ARG A 311 15.50 1.60 16.85
C ARG A 311 14.67 0.76 15.87
N PRO A 312 15.12 -0.45 15.53
CA PRO A 312 14.26 -1.44 14.86
C PRO A 312 13.05 -1.80 15.73
N VAL A 313 11.88 -1.96 15.11
CA VAL A 313 10.63 -2.37 15.77
C VAL A 313 10.10 -3.62 15.08
N ALA A 314 9.88 -4.69 15.85
CA ALA A 314 9.30 -5.93 15.34
C ALA A 314 7.78 -5.78 15.17
N LEU A 315 7.21 -6.37 14.10
CA LEU A 315 5.76 -6.37 13.91
C LEU A 315 5.02 -7.06 15.07
N ALA A 316 5.62 -8.09 15.64
CA ALA A 316 5.09 -8.77 16.84
C ALA A 316 4.94 -7.85 18.05
N GLU A 317 5.81 -6.84 18.20
CA GLU A 317 5.75 -5.88 19.30
C GLU A 317 4.46 -5.04 19.22
N VAL A 318 4.08 -4.59 18.03
CA VAL A 318 2.82 -3.84 17.83
C VAL A 318 1.61 -4.71 18.14
N ALA A 319 1.63 -5.99 17.72
CA ALA A 319 0.56 -6.93 18.03
C ALA A 319 0.42 -7.16 19.55
N GLN A 320 1.52 -7.24 20.29
CA GLN A 320 1.55 -7.44 21.77
C GLN A 320 1.06 -6.19 22.52
N ARG A 321 1.48 -4.99 22.11
CA ARG A 321 1.03 -3.72 22.73
C ARG A 321 -0.49 -3.60 22.72
N GLN A 322 -1.15 -4.13 21.69
CA GLN A 322 -2.61 -4.10 21.56
C GLN A 322 -3.31 -5.17 22.42
N ALA A 323 -2.69 -6.33 22.59
CA ALA A 323 -3.25 -7.40 23.44
C ALA A 323 -3.21 -7.04 24.95
N GLY A 324 -2.30 -6.15 25.36
CA GLY A 324 -2.13 -5.69 26.74
C GLY A 324 -2.90 -4.41 27.10
N SER A 325 -3.55 -3.76 26.15
CA SER A 325 -4.39 -2.57 26.41
C SER A 325 -5.83 -3.00 26.59
N PRO A 326 -6.51 -2.70 27.73
CA PRO A 326 -7.95 -2.98 27.85
C PRO A 326 -8.67 -2.25 26.73
N ALA A 327 -9.69 -2.91 26.14
CA ALA A 327 -10.52 -2.41 25.07
C ALA A 327 -11.17 -1.05 25.45
N GLY A 328 -10.47 0.01 25.22
CA GLY A 328 -10.89 1.38 25.39
C GLY A 328 -10.56 2.13 24.10
N LEU A 329 -11.58 2.74 23.51
CA LEU A 329 -11.57 3.57 22.30
C LEU A 329 -10.75 4.88 22.43
N ASP A 330 -9.77 4.95 23.33
CA ASP A 330 -8.96 6.13 23.62
C ASP A 330 -7.47 5.95 23.30
N ALA A 331 -7.16 5.51 22.10
CA ALA A 331 -5.88 5.83 21.50
C ALA A 331 -6.08 7.04 20.58
N THR A 332 -6.44 8.16 21.17
CA THR A 332 -6.39 9.47 20.52
C THR A 332 -4.92 9.78 20.26
N ILE A 333 -4.40 9.43 19.10
CA ILE A 333 -3.28 10.18 18.54
C ILE A 333 -3.88 11.56 18.30
N ALA A 334 -3.54 12.51 19.17
CA ALA A 334 -4.02 13.88 19.08
C ALA A 334 -3.51 14.48 17.77
N TRP A 335 -4.36 14.45 16.77
CA TRP A 335 -4.26 15.31 15.62
C TRP A 335 -4.88 16.64 16.05
N THR A 336 -4.04 17.59 16.46
CA THR A 336 -4.51 18.97 16.63
C THR A 336 -4.82 19.50 15.24
N SER A 337 -6.11 19.55 14.92
CA SER A 337 -6.61 20.40 13.84
C SER A 337 -6.36 21.85 14.24
N VAL A 338 -5.39 22.50 13.60
CA VAL A 338 -5.33 23.96 13.58
C VAL A 338 -6.22 24.41 12.44
N GLY A 339 -7.23 25.25 12.78
CA GLY A 339 -8.24 25.82 11.89
C GLY A 339 -7.69 26.75 10.81
#